data_95283b15690d6c72e43fbfa92f141141
#
_entry.id   95283b15690d6c72e43fbfa92f141141
#
_cell.length_a   1.000
_cell.length_b   1.000
_cell.length_c   1.000
_cell.angle_alpha   90.00
_cell.angle_beta   90.00
_cell.angle_gamma   90.00
#
_symmetry.space_group_name_H-M   'P 1'
#
loop_
_entity.id
_entity.type
_entity.pdbx_description
1 polymer ?
#
loop_
_entity_poly.entity_id
_entity_poly.type
_entity_poly.pdbx_seq_one_letter_code
_entity_poly.pdbx_strand_id
1 'polypeptide(L)'
;AEEQEDMQWLSIYQKYGDKALTDYLGTDQELDYEAISNLLMQFHGGTSQLLLRHMGRTQDDIWYDRRDVSDTDILILEWTHGNSAYLQGVDVSVVLISTPEETLENRKKRNRDTAIDSPFVARVLRIEQKKINDGLDRADIIQDMHGRIYTE
;
A
#
# COMPACT_ATOMS: atom_id res chain seq x y z
N ALA A 1 7.65 -8.38 -10.19
CA ALA A 1 7.68 -7.23 -9.26
C ALA A 1 7.70 -7.73 -7.82
N GLU A 2 6.68 -8.45 -7.35
CA GLU A 2 6.59 -8.96 -5.96
C GLU A 2 7.82 -9.79 -5.54
N GLU A 3 8.27 -10.77 -6.33
CA GLU A 3 9.45 -11.58 -6.00
C GLU A 3 10.74 -10.75 -5.87
N GLN A 4 10.82 -9.65 -6.57
CA GLN A 4 11.99 -8.78 -6.56
C GLN A 4 11.97 -7.83 -5.36
N GLU A 5 10.81 -7.37 -4.96
CA GLU A 5 10.61 -6.61 -3.72
C GLU A 5 10.94 -7.47 -2.51
N ASP A 6 10.44 -8.69 -2.44
CA ASP A 6 10.77 -9.65 -1.39
C ASP A 6 12.28 -9.93 -1.30
N MET A 7 12.96 -10.05 -2.45
CA MET A 7 14.42 -10.25 -2.49
C MET A 7 15.17 -9.00 -2.03
N GLN A 8 14.69 -7.80 -2.36
CA GLN A 8 15.29 -6.54 -1.93
C GLN A 8 15.15 -6.36 -0.43
N TRP A 9 13.96 -6.57 0.12
CA TRP A 9 13.70 -6.50 1.56
C TRP A 9 14.56 -7.49 2.34
N LEU A 10 14.63 -8.73 1.86
CA LEU A 10 15.48 -9.77 2.46
C LEU A 10 16.95 -9.39 2.43
N SER A 11 17.43 -8.82 1.33
CA SER A 11 18.81 -8.34 1.19
C SER A 11 19.13 -7.21 2.17
N ILE A 12 18.22 -6.24 2.32
CA ILE A 12 18.37 -5.14 3.29
C ILE A 12 18.43 -5.70 4.70
N TYR A 13 17.50 -6.60 5.04
CA TYR A 13 17.46 -7.23 6.34
C TYR A 13 18.75 -8.03 6.66
N GLN A 14 19.20 -8.87 5.74
CA GLN A 14 20.39 -9.70 5.92
C GLN A 14 21.67 -8.87 6.08
N LYS A 15 21.75 -7.76 5.36
CA LYS A 15 22.96 -6.92 5.33
C LYS A 15 23.00 -5.88 6.45
N TYR A 16 21.85 -5.31 6.81
CA TYR A 16 21.79 -4.14 7.67
C TYR A 16 20.87 -4.31 8.89
N GLY A 17 20.12 -5.42 8.98
CA GLY A 17 19.28 -5.77 10.12
C GLY A 17 17.90 -5.11 10.14
N ASP A 18 17.20 -5.35 11.26
CA ASP A 18 15.80 -4.92 11.46
C ASP A 18 15.56 -3.42 11.31
N LYS A 19 16.49 -2.62 11.87
CA LYS A 19 16.33 -1.17 11.85
C LYS A 19 16.33 -0.65 10.42
N ALA A 20 17.27 -1.12 9.58
CA ALA A 20 17.35 -0.69 8.18
C ALA A 20 16.11 -1.10 7.38
N LEU A 21 15.58 -2.31 7.61
CA LEU A 21 14.36 -2.75 7.00
C LEU A 21 13.16 -1.89 7.43
N THR A 22 13.07 -1.56 8.73
CA THR A 22 12.03 -0.68 9.27
C THR A 22 12.10 0.74 8.69
N ASP A 23 13.30 1.27 8.55
CA ASP A 23 13.54 2.62 8.00
C ASP A 23 13.24 2.68 6.49
N TYR A 24 13.27 1.55 5.78
CA TYR A 24 13.03 1.44 4.35
C TYR A 24 11.55 1.21 4.00
N LEU A 25 10.91 0.20 4.62
CA LEU A 25 9.55 -0.22 4.31
C LEU A 25 8.54 0.92 4.46
N GLY A 26 7.65 1.08 3.48
CA GLY A 26 6.57 2.07 3.47
C GLY A 26 7.04 3.52 3.42
N THR A 27 8.29 3.77 3.02
CA THR A 27 8.84 5.13 2.84
C THR A 27 8.97 5.49 1.36
N ASP A 28 9.33 6.73 1.06
CA ASP A 28 9.62 7.23 -0.29
C ASP A 28 10.89 6.62 -0.91
N GLN A 29 11.67 5.89 -0.15
CA GLN A 29 12.79 5.10 -0.67
C GLN A 29 12.34 3.78 -1.31
N GLU A 30 11.21 3.25 -0.88
CA GLU A 30 10.60 2.03 -1.40
C GLU A 30 9.52 2.33 -2.44
N LEU A 31 8.67 3.31 -2.16
CA LEU A 31 7.41 3.53 -2.84
C LEU A 31 7.37 4.89 -3.54
N ASP A 32 6.88 4.90 -4.76
CA ASP A 32 6.75 6.11 -5.58
C ASP A 32 5.48 6.90 -5.21
N TYR A 33 5.52 7.53 -4.04
CA TYR A 33 4.44 8.40 -3.56
C TYR A 33 4.21 9.61 -4.46
N GLU A 34 5.27 10.09 -5.13
CA GLU A 34 5.17 11.23 -6.03
C GLU A 34 4.30 10.89 -7.23
N ALA A 35 4.51 9.72 -7.85
CA ALA A 35 3.69 9.28 -8.99
C ALA A 35 2.21 9.16 -8.63
N ILE A 36 1.88 8.58 -7.46
CA ILE A 36 0.50 8.45 -7.00
C ILE A 36 -0.09 9.82 -6.65
N SER A 37 0.64 10.67 -5.93
CA SER A 37 0.19 12.04 -5.61
C SER A 37 -0.08 12.86 -6.87
N ASN A 38 0.79 12.76 -7.87
CA ASN A 38 0.58 13.43 -9.16
C ASN A 38 -0.67 12.94 -9.89
N LEU A 39 -0.98 11.64 -9.80
CA LEU A 39 -2.22 11.08 -10.37
C LEU A 39 -3.46 11.66 -9.66
N LEU A 40 -3.45 11.71 -8.33
CA LEU A 40 -4.53 12.31 -7.55
C LEU A 40 -4.70 13.79 -7.87
N MET A 41 -3.60 14.54 -7.97
CA MET A 41 -3.64 15.97 -8.32
C MET A 41 -4.16 16.21 -9.75
N GLN A 42 -3.86 15.34 -10.71
CA GLN A 42 -4.44 15.41 -12.05
C GLN A 42 -5.96 15.19 -12.02
N PHE A 43 -6.44 14.24 -11.24
CA PHE A 43 -7.87 14.01 -11.05
C PHE A 43 -8.55 15.23 -10.43
N HIS A 44 -8.00 15.81 -9.36
CA HIS A 44 -8.49 17.07 -8.76
C HIS A 44 -8.48 18.25 -9.74
N GLY A 45 -7.50 18.30 -10.62
CA GLY A 45 -7.40 19.33 -11.66
C GLY A 45 -8.40 19.19 -12.78
N GLY A 46 -9.28 18.17 -12.74
CA GLY A 46 -10.33 17.94 -13.73
C GLY A 46 -9.82 17.40 -15.07
N THR A 47 -8.72 16.65 -15.07
CA THR A 47 -8.28 15.98 -16.29
C THR A 47 -9.35 15.00 -16.78
N SER A 48 -9.56 14.94 -18.09
CA SER A 48 -10.48 13.96 -18.68
C SER A 48 -9.88 12.55 -18.79
N GLN A 49 -8.56 12.42 -18.68
CA GLN A 49 -7.87 11.14 -18.83
C GLN A 49 -6.75 10.99 -17.82
N LEU A 50 -6.65 9.82 -17.22
CA LEU A 50 -5.52 9.40 -16.41
C LEU A 50 -4.70 8.33 -17.13
N LEU A 51 -3.38 8.42 -17.04
CA LEU A 51 -2.46 7.38 -17.49
C LEU A 51 -2.17 6.46 -16.30
N LEU A 52 -2.72 5.25 -16.34
CA LEU A 52 -2.57 4.27 -15.26
C LEU A 52 -1.46 3.28 -15.59
N ARG A 53 -0.59 3.06 -14.61
CA ARG A 53 0.44 2.02 -14.68
C ARG A 53 -0.13 0.72 -14.13
N HIS A 54 -0.03 -0.32 -14.90
CA HIS A 54 -0.36 -1.68 -14.50
C HIS A 54 0.91 -2.48 -14.28
N MET A 55 0.90 -3.32 -13.27
CA MET A 55 2.01 -4.20 -12.93
C MET A 55 1.51 -5.64 -12.85
N GLY A 56 2.20 -6.54 -13.56
CA GLY A 56 2.05 -7.96 -13.41
C GLY A 56 3.00 -8.53 -12.36
N ARG A 57 3.28 -9.82 -12.44
CA ARG A 57 4.15 -10.51 -11.48
C ARG A 57 5.63 -10.32 -11.75
N THR A 58 6.00 -9.98 -12.96
CA THR A 58 7.40 -9.76 -13.37
C THR A 58 7.62 -8.30 -13.79
N GLN A 59 8.89 -7.85 -13.82
CA GLN A 59 9.23 -6.51 -14.28
C GLN A 59 8.83 -6.26 -15.75
N ASP A 60 8.81 -7.30 -16.56
CA ASP A 60 8.45 -7.21 -17.97
C ASP A 60 6.93 -7.09 -18.17
N ASP A 61 6.14 -7.37 -17.11
CA ASP A 61 4.68 -7.26 -17.10
C ASP A 61 4.21 -5.85 -16.70
N ILE A 62 4.91 -4.82 -17.10
CA ILE A 62 4.50 -3.43 -16.87
C ILE A 62 3.93 -2.86 -18.16
N TRP A 63 2.68 -2.36 -18.06
CA TRP A 63 2.06 -1.65 -19.19
C TRP A 63 1.29 -0.44 -18.69
N TYR A 64 0.93 0.43 -19.61
CA TYR A 64 0.20 1.65 -19.33
C TYR A 64 -1.07 1.68 -20.17
N ASP A 65 -2.17 2.14 -19.59
CA ASP A 65 -3.38 2.48 -20.35
C ASP A 65 -3.92 3.86 -19.95
N ARG A 66 -4.69 4.43 -20.84
CA ARG A 66 -5.39 5.69 -20.60
C ARG A 66 -6.83 5.38 -20.21
N ARG A 67 -7.27 5.93 -19.08
CA ARG A 67 -8.64 5.83 -18.62
C ARG A 67 -9.32 7.18 -18.76
N ASP A 68 -10.47 7.19 -19.43
CA ASP A 68 -11.37 8.33 -19.43
C ASP A 68 -12.02 8.43 -18.05
N VAL A 69 -11.89 9.59 -17.43
CA VAL A 69 -12.43 9.92 -16.11
C VAL A 69 -13.28 11.18 -16.13
N SER A 70 -13.70 11.63 -17.32
CA SER A 70 -14.46 12.86 -17.51
C SER A 70 -15.78 12.88 -16.75
N ASP A 71 -16.43 11.72 -16.59
CA ASP A 71 -17.70 11.55 -15.88
C ASP A 71 -17.51 10.88 -14.49
N THR A 72 -16.29 10.93 -13.95
CA THR A 72 -15.96 10.30 -12.66
C THR A 72 -15.94 11.34 -11.55
N ASP A 73 -16.86 11.23 -10.59
CA ASP A 73 -16.95 12.13 -9.44
C ASP A 73 -16.05 11.71 -8.29
N ILE A 74 -15.78 10.42 -8.15
CA ILE A 74 -15.03 9.84 -7.01
C ILE A 74 -13.95 8.90 -7.53
N LEU A 75 -12.71 9.15 -7.11
CA LEU A 75 -11.58 8.25 -7.31
C LEU A 75 -11.25 7.54 -6.00
N ILE A 76 -11.24 6.21 -6.02
CA ILE A 76 -10.86 5.40 -4.86
C ILE A 76 -9.47 4.84 -5.08
N LEU A 77 -8.54 5.19 -4.17
CA LEU A 77 -7.22 4.60 -4.09
C LEU A 77 -7.23 3.52 -2.99
N GLU A 78 -7.12 2.24 -3.38
CA GLU A 78 -6.93 1.13 -2.45
C GLU A 78 -5.45 0.78 -2.39
N TRP A 79 -4.82 1.04 -1.24
CA TRP A 79 -3.39 0.82 -1.06
C TRP A 79 -3.03 0.68 0.42
N THR A 80 -2.14 -0.25 0.77
CA THR A 80 -1.65 -0.48 2.14
C THR A 80 -1.09 0.80 2.78
N HIS A 81 -0.45 1.64 1.98
CA HIS A 81 0.17 2.90 2.40
C HIS A 81 -0.66 4.14 2.06
N GLY A 82 -1.96 3.97 1.77
CA GLY A 82 -2.86 5.07 1.38
C GLY A 82 -3.06 6.16 2.44
N ASN A 83 -2.73 5.87 3.71
CA ASN A 83 -2.76 6.83 4.83
C ASN A 83 -1.35 7.33 5.22
N SER A 84 -0.37 7.19 4.34
CA SER A 84 1.00 7.65 4.60
C SER A 84 1.11 9.18 4.57
N ALA A 85 1.97 9.72 5.44
CA ALA A 85 2.31 11.15 5.43
C ALA A 85 3.05 11.60 4.14
N TYR A 86 3.60 10.67 3.38
CA TYR A 86 4.23 10.95 2.08
C TYR A 86 3.22 11.18 0.95
N LEU A 87 1.99 10.65 1.10
CA LEU A 87 0.95 10.76 0.08
C LEU A 87 0.22 12.10 0.17
N GLN A 88 -0.01 12.74 -0.97
CA GLN A 88 -0.73 13.99 -1.08
C GLN A 88 -1.94 13.85 -2.02
N GLY A 89 -2.95 14.70 -1.83
CA GLY A 89 -4.14 14.74 -2.70
C GLY A 89 -5.24 13.73 -2.33
N VAL A 90 -5.23 13.22 -1.11
CA VAL A 90 -6.34 12.42 -0.54
C VAL A 90 -7.29 13.35 0.21
N ASP A 91 -8.57 13.35 -0.16
CA ASP A 91 -9.60 14.17 0.52
C ASP A 91 -10.14 13.50 1.77
N VAL A 92 -10.34 12.17 1.70
CA VAL A 92 -10.87 11.36 2.80
C VAL A 92 -10.03 10.10 2.92
N SER A 93 -9.40 9.94 4.06
CA SER A 93 -8.59 8.77 4.39
C SER A 93 -9.41 7.76 5.21
N VAL A 94 -9.53 6.55 4.69
CA VAL A 94 -10.20 5.42 5.37
C VAL A 94 -9.16 4.36 5.68
N VAL A 95 -8.97 4.03 6.95
CA VAL A 95 -8.06 2.96 7.37
C VAL A 95 -8.86 1.74 7.84
N LEU A 96 -8.59 0.61 7.20
CA LEU A 96 -9.12 -0.69 7.60
C LEU A 96 -8.14 -1.34 8.57
N ILE A 97 -8.53 -1.47 9.83
CA ILE A 97 -7.69 -2.10 10.85
C ILE A 97 -7.96 -3.61 10.94
N SER A 98 -6.88 -4.37 10.90
CA SER A 98 -6.87 -5.81 11.10
C SER A 98 -5.48 -6.25 11.54
N THR A 99 -5.39 -7.41 12.19
CA THR A 99 -4.09 -8.00 12.52
C THR A 99 -3.61 -8.95 11.42
N PRO A 100 -2.30 -9.24 11.32
CA PRO A 100 -1.79 -10.26 10.42
C PRO A 100 -2.41 -11.64 10.64
N GLU A 101 -2.77 -11.96 11.89
CA GLU A 101 -3.43 -13.21 12.28
C GLU A 101 -4.85 -13.28 11.73
N GLU A 102 -5.63 -12.21 11.86
CA GLU A 102 -7.00 -12.11 11.35
C GLU A 102 -7.06 -12.23 9.83
N THR A 103 -6.06 -11.73 9.12
CA THR A 103 -5.99 -11.78 7.65
C THR A 103 -5.35 -13.06 7.11
N LEU A 104 -4.75 -13.90 7.95
CA LEU A 104 -3.97 -15.07 7.55
C LEU A 104 -4.73 -16.01 6.60
N GLU A 105 -5.97 -16.36 6.96
CA GLU A 105 -6.78 -17.27 6.15
C GLU A 105 -7.12 -16.68 4.77
N ASN A 106 -7.38 -15.37 4.71
CA ASN A 106 -7.64 -14.69 3.43
C ASN A 106 -6.36 -14.62 2.57
N ARG A 107 -5.19 -14.40 3.18
CA ARG A 107 -3.90 -14.43 2.48
C ARG A 107 -3.60 -15.83 1.93
N LYS A 108 -3.82 -16.89 2.72
CA LYS A 108 -3.69 -18.28 2.27
C LYS A 108 -4.60 -18.61 1.08
N LYS A 109 -5.86 -18.14 1.11
CA LYS A 109 -6.82 -18.34 0.01
C LYS A 109 -6.41 -17.62 -1.28
N ARG A 110 -5.77 -16.46 -1.19
CA ARG A 110 -5.26 -15.73 -2.37
C ARG A 110 -4.12 -16.47 -3.07
N ASN A 111 -3.41 -17.36 -2.37
CA ASN A 111 -2.32 -18.21 -2.87
C ASN A 111 -1.30 -17.45 -3.75
N ARG A 112 -1.01 -16.22 -3.40
CA ARG A 112 -0.07 -15.35 -4.14
C ARG A 112 1.37 -15.54 -3.69
N ASP A 113 1.57 -15.88 -2.41
CA ASP A 113 2.88 -15.95 -1.78
C ASP A 113 3.27 -17.40 -1.53
N THR A 114 4.41 -17.82 -2.04
CA THR A 114 4.98 -19.15 -1.81
C THR A 114 5.50 -19.35 -0.38
N ALA A 115 5.65 -18.26 0.39
CA ALA A 115 6.26 -18.25 1.72
C ALA A 115 5.40 -17.54 2.79
N ILE A 116 4.07 -17.62 2.68
CA ILE A 116 3.09 -16.91 3.56
C ILE A 116 3.39 -17.08 5.05
N ASP A 117 3.91 -18.23 5.46
CA ASP A 117 4.21 -18.57 6.86
C ASP A 117 5.71 -18.41 7.20
N SER A 118 6.52 -17.76 6.36
CA SER A 118 7.94 -17.58 6.68
C SER A 118 8.13 -16.57 7.82
N PRO A 119 9.15 -16.80 8.70
CA PRO A 119 9.48 -15.85 9.76
C PRO A 119 9.81 -14.45 9.23
N PHE A 120 10.35 -14.36 8.02
CA PHE A 120 10.66 -13.08 7.38
C PHE A 120 9.40 -12.33 6.97
N VAL A 121 8.45 -12.99 6.30
CA VAL A 121 7.15 -12.39 5.93
C VAL A 121 6.40 -11.93 7.19
N ALA A 122 6.38 -12.73 8.25
CA ALA A 122 5.77 -12.33 9.52
C ALA A 122 6.43 -11.06 10.11
N ARG A 123 7.73 -10.88 9.90
CA ARG A 123 8.48 -9.69 10.32
C ARG A 123 8.08 -8.46 9.51
N VAL A 124 8.07 -8.56 8.19
CA VAL A 124 7.62 -7.49 7.29
C VAL A 124 6.22 -7.03 7.67
N LEU A 125 5.28 -7.96 7.78
CA LEU A 125 3.89 -7.65 8.16
C LEU A 125 3.76 -6.92 9.51
N ARG A 126 4.60 -7.26 10.48
CA ARG A 126 4.60 -6.54 11.79
C ARG A 126 5.12 -5.11 11.66
N ILE A 127 6.15 -4.89 10.82
CA ILE A 127 6.68 -3.55 10.57
C ILE A 127 5.62 -2.71 9.88
N GLU A 128 4.99 -3.23 8.83
CA GLU A 128 3.93 -2.54 8.09
C GLU A 128 2.73 -2.25 8.99
N GLN A 129 2.27 -3.24 9.76
CA GLN A 129 1.17 -3.04 10.70
C GLN A 129 1.47 -1.95 11.73
N LYS A 130 2.71 -1.92 12.24
CA LYS A 130 3.11 -0.85 13.16
C LYS A 130 3.02 0.52 12.48
N LYS A 131 3.49 0.66 11.24
CA LYS A 131 3.43 1.92 10.50
C LYS A 131 2.00 2.37 10.21
N ILE A 132 1.11 1.43 9.89
CA ILE A 132 -0.32 1.72 9.73
C ILE A 132 -0.89 2.24 11.06
N ASN A 133 -0.60 1.55 12.17
CA ASN A 133 -1.09 1.95 13.49
C ASN A 133 -0.52 3.30 13.95
N ASP A 134 0.76 3.56 13.68
CA ASP A 134 1.40 4.85 14.00
C ASP A 134 0.80 6.02 13.19
N GLY A 135 0.04 5.73 12.13
CA GLY A 135 -0.60 6.71 11.26
C GLY A 135 -2.11 6.85 11.46
N LEU A 136 -2.71 6.18 12.44
CA LEU A 136 -4.16 6.20 12.62
C LEU A 136 -4.71 7.59 12.97
N ASP A 137 -3.91 8.43 13.59
CA ASP A 137 -4.23 9.83 13.90
C ASP A 137 -4.47 10.73 12.66
N ARG A 138 -4.07 10.25 11.48
CA ARG A 138 -4.30 10.95 10.21
C ARG A 138 -5.53 10.44 9.46
N ALA A 139 -6.16 9.37 9.94
CA ALA A 139 -7.32 8.79 9.28
C ALA A 139 -8.60 9.57 9.64
N ASP A 140 -9.40 9.91 8.64
CA ASP A 140 -10.72 10.48 8.85
C ASP A 140 -11.72 9.41 9.33
N ILE A 141 -11.54 8.18 8.86
CA ILE A 141 -12.40 7.04 9.20
C ILE A 141 -11.52 5.84 9.49
N ILE A 142 -11.77 5.18 10.61
CA ILE A 142 -11.15 3.90 10.96
C ILE A 142 -12.26 2.84 11.03
N GLN A 143 -12.07 1.72 10.35
CA GLN A 143 -13.02 0.62 10.34
C GLN A 143 -12.33 -0.69 10.68
N ASP A 144 -12.95 -1.52 11.55
CA ASP A 144 -12.47 -2.87 11.84
C ASP A 144 -13.03 -3.92 10.88
N MET A 145 -12.52 -5.14 10.98
CA MET A 145 -12.97 -6.29 10.17
C MET A 145 -14.44 -6.65 10.35
N HIS A 146 -15.09 -6.19 11.42
CA HIS A 146 -16.50 -6.44 11.70
C HIS A 146 -17.39 -5.31 11.22
N GLY A 147 -16.82 -4.33 10.52
CA GLY A 147 -17.54 -3.19 9.98
C GLY A 147 -17.84 -2.10 11.00
N ARG A 148 -17.26 -2.15 12.22
CA ARG A 148 -17.41 -1.08 13.20
C ARG A 148 -16.56 0.09 12.81
N ILE A 149 -17.15 1.28 12.82
CA ILE A 149 -16.51 2.54 12.46
C ILE A 149 -16.16 3.28 13.75
N TYR A 150 -14.93 3.78 13.79
CA TYR A 150 -14.40 4.63 14.83
C TYR A 150 -14.12 6.00 14.20
N THR A 151 -14.85 7.01 14.64
CA THR A 151 -14.61 8.42 14.32
C THR A 151 -14.23 9.12 15.60
N GLU A 152 -13.22 10.00 15.55
CA GLU A 152 -13.00 10.94 16.65
C GLU A 152 -14.12 11.98 16.74
#